data_a2a100d22816d7f8d5b8c8d894a793b1
#
_entry.id   a2a100d22816d7f8d5b8c8d894a793b1
#
_cell.length_a   1.000
_cell.length_b   1.000
_cell.length_c   1.000
_cell.angle_alpha   90.00
_cell.angle_beta   90.00
_cell.angle_gamma   90.00
#
_symmetry.space_group_name_H-M   'P 1'
#
loop_
_entity.id
_entity.type
_entity.pdbx_description
1 polymer ?
#
loop_
_entity_poly.entity_id
_entity_poly.type
_entity_poly.pdbx_seq_one_letter_code
_entity_poly.pdbx_strand_id
1 'polypeptide(L)'
;MSAVEVAVTGLGVVSPHGDDPGAMFDALMRGESALRPVLPELPKPTAAALAPFDVSRWFTKLQLAGVDRVSQMAVAAADLAVRDAGTLGDADPERIGVYVGCGMGGAAAVETAYRGASTRMPPLTIPAFMPNAPAAQVAMRQQAQGPVLTYSVACASSSVALAEAAKAVASGEVDVAIAGGTEALIVPGVVLAWQAMQTLATFAPGEEARAVRPFSSDRSGFALGEGAAFVVLESAERARARGARTYAQLAGWGIGSDATHLTKPDTPGQARAMRAALRSAGLAPRDIGYCNAHGTATRIGDVVERNALAEVWGDAALDDLQVSSTKALHGHLLGAGGALEAVITVLALYRRQLPPSAHCTAIDPECRLNLVPQPGVAAPNLEAAISNSFAFGGTNSVLVFRRA
;
A
#
# COMPACT_ATOMS: atom_id res chain seq x y z
N MET A 1 -9.34 3.45 31.04
CA MET A 1 -7.97 3.60 30.53
C MET A 1 -8.07 4.33 29.21
N SER A 2 -7.32 5.41 28.99
CA SER A 2 -7.23 6.05 27.67
C SER A 2 -6.65 5.02 26.67
N ALA A 3 -7.17 5.01 25.44
CA ALA A 3 -6.63 4.15 24.40
C ALA A 3 -5.16 4.51 24.17
N VAL A 4 -4.30 3.51 24.00
CA VAL A 4 -2.89 3.72 23.68
C VAL A 4 -2.79 4.32 22.27
N GLU A 5 -2.17 5.50 22.15
CA GLU A 5 -1.90 6.13 20.87
C GLU A 5 -0.74 5.41 20.16
N VAL A 6 -0.92 5.10 18.88
CA VAL A 6 0.08 4.39 18.07
C VAL A 6 0.80 5.39 17.17
N ALA A 7 2.10 5.54 17.38
CA ALA A 7 2.96 6.44 16.61
C ALA A 7 3.61 5.72 15.41
N VAL A 8 3.69 6.41 14.29
CA VAL A 8 4.50 6.02 13.13
C VAL A 8 5.85 6.71 13.26
N THR A 9 6.89 5.95 13.55
CA THR A 9 8.22 6.50 13.88
C THR A 9 9.28 6.24 12.80
N GLY A 10 9.02 5.31 11.88
CA GLY A 10 9.92 5.03 10.77
C GLY A 10 9.16 4.72 9.48
N LEU A 11 9.73 5.14 8.36
CA LEU A 11 9.22 4.91 7.01
C LEU A 11 10.29 4.29 6.14
N GLY A 12 9.94 3.25 5.37
CA GLY A 12 10.83 2.65 4.40
C GLY A 12 10.08 2.17 3.17
N VAL A 13 10.62 2.41 2.00
CA VAL A 13 10.01 2.03 0.73
C VAL A 13 11.05 1.44 -0.22
N VAL A 14 10.62 0.52 -1.05
CA VAL A 14 11.20 0.17 -2.34
C VAL A 14 10.06 0.33 -3.32
N SER A 15 10.02 1.44 -4.02
CA SER A 15 8.89 1.86 -4.85
C SER A 15 9.31 2.06 -6.30
N PRO A 16 8.37 2.19 -7.24
CA PRO A 16 8.68 2.57 -8.62
C PRO A 16 9.42 3.92 -8.77
N HIS A 17 9.36 4.78 -7.75
CA HIS A 17 10.08 6.06 -7.67
C HIS A 17 11.37 5.99 -6.84
N GLY A 18 11.87 4.80 -6.52
CA GLY A 18 13.08 4.60 -5.73
C GLY A 18 12.83 4.16 -4.29
N ASP A 19 13.89 4.25 -3.47
CA ASP A 19 13.95 3.72 -2.11
C ASP A 19 14.04 4.81 -1.01
N ASP A 20 13.86 6.08 -1.37
CA ASP A 20 13.74 7.20 -0.43
C ASP A 20 12.28 7.69 -0.36
N PRO A 21 11.62 7.61 0.80
CA PRO A 21 10.22 8.03 0.95
C PRO A 21 9.99 9.52 0.60
N GLY A 22 10.99 10.37 0.90
CA GLY A 22 10.92 11.80 0.62
C GLY A 22 10.99 12.11 -0.87
N ALA A 23 11.97 11.54 -1.56
CA ALA A 23 12.14 11.71 -3.01
C ALA A 23 10.96 11.11 -3.79
N MET A 24 10.46 9.94 -3.35
CA MET A 24 9.23 9.36 -3.89
C MET A 24 8.05 10.34 -3.77
N PHE A 25 7.83 10.90 -2.59
CA PHE A 25 6.73 11.83 -2.37
C PHE A 25 6.87 13.10 -3.23
N ASP A 26 8.09 13.63 -3.37
CA ASP A 26 8.37 14.79 -4.23
C ASP A 26 8.06 14.50 -5.71
N ALA A 27 8.40 13.32 -6.22
CA ALA A 27 8.04 12.87 -7.56
C ALA A 27 6.52 12.78 -7.75
N LEU A 28 5.82 12.20 -6.77
CA LEU A 28 4.35 12.15 -6.78
C LEU A 28 3.73 13.55 -6.77
N MET A 29 4.25 14.49 -5.97
CA MET A 29 3.77 15.87 -5.95
C MET A 29 3.91 16.58 -7.29
N ARG A 30 4.96 16.27 -8.08
CA ARG A 30 5.12 16.77 -9.44
C ARG A 30 4.22 16.07 -10.48
N GLY A 31 3.58 14.94 -10.09
CA GLY A 31 2.78 14.13 -10.99
C GLY A 31 3.62 13.28 -11.95
N GLU A 32 4.82 12.88 -11.55
CA GLU A 32 5.72 12.03 -12.34
C GLU A 32 5.25 10.58 -12.31
N SER A 33 4.94 10.02 -13.48
CA SER A 33 4.52 8.63 -13.60
C SER A 33 5.72 7.70 -13.78
N ALA A 34 5.72 6.60 -13.04
CA ALA A 34 6.69 5.51 -13.20
C ALA A 34 6.20 4.40 -14.16
N LEU A 35 5.03 4.56 -14.75
CA LEU A 35 4.48 3.59 -15.70
C LEU A 35 5.27 3.59 -16.99
N ARG A 36 5.67 2.40 -17.46
CA ARG A 36 6.42 2.18 -18.69
C ARG A 36 6.01 0.87 -19.35
N PRO A 37 6.29 0.69 -20.65
CA PRO A 37 6.07 -0.59 -21.32
C PRO A 37 6.87 -1.70 -20.66
N VAL A 38 6.24 -2.85 -20.47
CA VAL A 38 6.87 -4.06 -19.91
C VAL A 38 6.45 -5.28 -20.73
N LEU A 39 7.27 -6.36 -20.69
CA LEU A 39 6.97 -7.64 -21.29
C LEU A 39 6.51 -7.53 -22.76
N PRO A 40 7.36 -6.99 -23.65
CA PRO A 40 6.99 -6.72 -25.05
C PRO A 40 6.65 -7.99 -25.83
N GLU A 41 7.00 -9.17 -25.29
CA GLU A 41 6.66 -10.49 -25.86
C GLU A 41 5.19 -10.89 -25.66
N LEU A 42 4.43 -10.17 -24.83
CA LEU A 42 3.03 -10.51 -24.59
C LEU A 42 2.12 -10.04 -25.73
N PRO A 43 0.99 -10.75 -25.96
CA PRO A 43 0.08 -10.47 -27.09
C PRO A 43 -0.55 -9.07 -27.04
N LYS A 44 -0.71 -8.49 -25.85
CA LYS A 44 -1.29 -7.15 -25.67
C LYS A 44 -0.27 -6.23 -25.01
N PRO A 45 -0.16 -4.97 -25.46
CA PRO A 45 0.66 -3.96 -24.80
C PRO A 45 0.31 -3.86 -23.30
N THR A 46 1.34 -3.83 -22.47
CA THR A 46 1.19 -3.74 -21.01
C THR A 46 2.08 -2.64 -20.49
N ALA A 47 1.48 -1.74 -19.70
CA ALA A 47 2.21 -0.78 -18.88
C ALA A 47 2.27 -1.29 -17.44
N ALA A 48 3.40 -1.09 -16.79
CA ALA A 48 3.57 -1.39 -15.36
C ALA A 48 4.64 -0.48 -14.75
N ALA A 49 4.62 -0.39 -13.43
CA ALA A 49 5.60 0.38 -12.66
C ALA A 49 6.54 -0.58 -11.92
N LEU A 50 7.78 -0.70 -12.42
CA LEU A 50 8.83 -1.52 -11.84
C LEU A 50 9.67 -0.71 -10.85
N ALA A 51 9.99 -1.29 -9.69
CA ALA A 51 10.88 -0.69 -8.72
C ALA A 51 12.35 -0.79 -9.20
N PRO A 52 13.09 0.33 -9.27
CA PRO A 52 14.53 0.31 -9.49
C PRO A 52 15.21 -0.19 -8.22
N PHE A 53 15.56 -1.48 -8.19
CA PHE A 53 16.04 -2.16 -6.98
C PHE A 53 17.37 -2.85 -7.20
N ASP A 54 18.42 -2.34 -6.54
CA ASP A 54 19.72 -2.98 -6.46
C ASP A 54 19.81 -3.88 -5.23
N VAL A 55 19.60 -5.17 -5.44
CA VAL A 55 19.61 -6.18 -4.39
C VAL A 55 20.97 -6.33 -3.70
N SER A 56 22.07 -5.97 -4.36
CA SER A 56 23.42 -6.12 -3.83
C SER A 56 23.70 -5.26 -2.59
N ARG A 57 22.89 -4.21 -2.38
CA ARG A 57 22.96 -3.36 -1.18
C ARG A 57 22.48 -4.08 0.09
N TRP A 58 21.69 -5.13 -0.04
CA TRP A 58 21.07 -5.85 1.09
C TRP A 58 21.47 -7.30 1.20
N PHE A 59 21.85 -7.94 0.10
CA PHE A 59 22.12 -9.37 0.05
C PHE A 59 23.44 -9.67 -0.67
N THR A 60 24.21 -10.58 -0.11
CA THR A 60 25.28 -11.24 -0.84
C THR A 60 24.72 -12.30 -1.78
N LYS A 61 25.47 -12.71 -2.79
CA LYS A 61 25.05 -13.78 -3.71
C LYS A 61 24.64 -15.08 -2.99
N LEU A 62 25.31 -15.41 -1.89
CA LEU A 62 24.98 -16.61 -1.10
C LEU A 62 23.63 -16.47 -0.38
N GLN A 63 23.32 -15.29 0.12
CA GLN A 63 22.06 -15.00 0.83
C GLN A 63 20.85 -14.96 -0.11
N LEU A 64 21.04 -14.81 -1.42
CA LEU A 64 19.94 -14.80 -2.41
C LEU A 64 19.37 -16.18 -2.69
N ALA A 65 20.04 -17.26 -2.28
CA ALA A 65 19.54 -18.61 -2.51
C ALA A 65 18.19 -18.82 -1.81
N GLY A 66 17.14 -19.05 -2.58
CA GLY A 66 15.78 -19.26 -2.08
C GLY A 66 15.06 -17.98 -1.57
N VAL A 67 15.55 -16.80 -1.95
CA VAL A 67 14.90 -15.52 -1.62
C VAL A 67 14.38 -14.87 -2.89
N ASP A 68 13.06 -14.93 -3.09
CA ASP A 68 12.38 -14.30 -4.25
C ASP A 68 12.44 -12.77 -4.16
N ARG A 69 12.27 -12.10 -5.31
CA ARG A 69 12.25 -10.63 -5.42
C ARG A 69 11.29 -9.98 -4.43
N VAL A 70 10.12 -10.58 -4.20
CA VAL A 70 9.12 -10.07 -3.23
C VAL A 70 9.70 -10.00 -1.83
N SER A 71 10.45 -11.01 -1.39
CA SER A 71 11.12 -11.04 -0.09
C SER A 71 12.33 -10.11 -0.03
N GLN A 72 13.08 -9.98 -1.13
CA GLN A 72 14.22 -9.06 -1.23
C GLN A 72 13.77 -7.61 -1.01
N MET A 73 12.70 -7.17 -1.68
CA MET A 73 12.14 -5.82 -1.51
C MET A 73 11.57 -5.61 -0.10
N ALA A 74 10.90 -6.62 0.47
CA ALA A 74 10.38 -6.56 1.84
C ALA A 74 11.49 -6.30 2.86
N VAL A 75 12.59 -7.07 2.78
CA VAL A 75 13.75 -6.91 3.67
C VAL A 75 14.36 -5.52 3.53
N ALA A 76 14.53 -5.03 2.30
CA ALA A 76 15.10 -3.72 2.04
C ALA A 76 14.23 -2.58 2.60
N ALA A 77 12.92 -2.61 2.32
CA ALA A 77 12.00 -1.58 2.80
C ALA A 77 11.85 -1.61 4.34
N ALA A 78 11.79 -2.80 4.94
CA ALA A 78 11.75 -2.94 6.40
C ALA A 78 13.05 -2.44 7.06
N ASP A 79 14.23 -2.75 6.48
CA ASP A 79 15.52 -2.27 6.96
C ASP A 79 15.61 -0.74 6.90
N LEU A 80 15.11 -0.14 5.83
CA LEU A 80 15.02 1.31 5.69
C LEU A 80 14.08 1.93 6.75
N ALA A 81 12.92 1.33 6.99
CA ALA A 81 11.97 1.80 8.00
C ALA A 81 12.57 1.75 9.42
N VAL A 82 13.27 0.66 9.76
CA VAL A 82 13.93 0.50 11.05
C VAL A 82 15.06 1.51 11.22
N ARG A 83 15.88 1.73 10.18
CA ARG A 83 16.95 2.75 10.22
C ARG A 83 16.39 4.16 10.39
N ASP A 84 15.28 4.48 9.71
CA ASP A 84 14.61 5.78 9.82
C ASP A 84 13.98 6.00 11.21
N ALA A 85 13.46 4.95 11.83
CA ALA A 85 12.97 4.98 13.22
C ALA A 85 14.08 5.20 14.24
N GLY A 86 15.34 5.02 13.86
CA GLY A 86 16.49 5.00 14.77
C GLY A 86 16.66 3.64 15.47
N THR A 87 17.41 3.61 16.56
CA THR A 87 17.68 2.34 17.24
C THR A 87 16.42 1.79 17.90
N LEU A 88 16.07 0.54 17.56
CA LEU A 88 15.13 -0.28 18.34
C LEU A 88 15.85 -1.00 19.51
N GLY A 89 17.12 -0.66 19.75
CA GLY A 89 18.11 -1.42 20.50
C GLY A 89 17.84 -1.64 21.99
N ASP A 90 16.82 -1.00 22.53
CA ASP A 90 16.30 -1.22 23.89
C ASP A 90 15.00 -2.03 23.88
N ALA A 91 14.47 -2.41 22.72
CA ALA A 91 13.32 -3.29 22.63
C ALA A 91 13.74 -4.75 22.80
N ASP A 92 13.03 -5.47 23.68
CA ASP A 92 13.17 -6.91 23.80
C ASP A 92 12.83 -7.56 22.43
N PRO A 93 13.69 -8.39 21.85
CA PRO A 93 13.38 -9.09 20.61
C PRO A 93 12.06 -9.87 20.62
N GLU A 94 11.64 -10.43 21.75
CA GLU A 94 10.36 -11.13 21.92
C GLU A 94 9.17 -10.18 21.87
N ARG A 95 9.40 -8.86 22.01
CA ARG A 95 8.40 -7.81 21.96
C ARG A 95 8.44 -7.00 20.65
N ILE A 96 9.21 -7.46 19.66
CA ILE A 96 9.23 -6.90 18.30
C ILE A 96 8.43 -7.83 17.39
N GLY A 97 7.28 -7.37 16.89
CA GLY A 97 6.43 -8.11 15.95
C GLY A 97 6.68 -7.70 14.49
N VAL A 98 6.44 -8.63 13.56
CA VAL A 98 6.52 -8.41 12.11
C VAL A 98 5.17 -8.76 11.47
N TYR A 99 4.55 -7.79 10.79
CA TYR A 99 3.22 -7.91 10.21
C TYR A 99 3.28 -7.53 8.72
N VAL A 100 3.13 -8.49 7.84
CA VAL A 100 3.35 -8.29 6.41
C VAL A 100 2.11 -8.64 5.58
N GLY A 101 1.70 -7.71 4.73
CA GLY A 101 0.74 -7.97 3.67
C GLY A 101 1.44 -8.45 2.40
N CYS A 102 0.99 -9.59 1.85
CA CYS A 102 1.49 -10.13 0.60
C CYS A 102 0.37 -10.92 -0.08
N GLY A 103 0.06 -10.57 -1.33
CA GLY A 103 -1.06 -11.17 -2.04
C GLY A 103 -0.77 -12.57 -2.57
N MET A 104 0.34 -12.75 -3.27
CA MET A 104 0.62 -13.99 -4.02
C MET A 104 2.00 -14.61 -3.73
N GLY A 105 2.80 -14.02 -2.86
CA GLY A 105 4.13 -14.54 -2.54
C GLY A 105 5.12 -14.46 -3.71
N GLY A 106 6.05 -15.41 -3.78
CA GLY A 106 7.12 -15.45 -4.78
C GLY A 106 6.67 -15.90 -6.15
N ALA A 107 5.90 -15.10 -6.86
CA ALA A 107 5.37 -15.42 -8.18
C ALA A 107 6.48 -15.67 -9.21
N ALA A 108 7.60 -14.93 -9.13
CA ALA A 108 8.74 -15.13 -10.03
C ALA A 108 9.39 -16.52 -9.82
N ALA A 109 9.51 -16.97 -8.57
CA ALA A 109 10.04 -18.29 -8.24
C ALA A 109 9.11 -19.40 -8.78
N VAL A 110 7.78 -19.23 -8.62
CA VAL A 110 6.79 -20.18 -9.15
C VAL A 110 6.86 -20.24 -10.67
N GLU A 111 6.83 -19.10 -11.35
CA GLU A 111 6.87 -19.06 -12.81
C GLU A 111 8.17 -19.67 -13.35
N THR A 112 9.31 -19.36 -12.74
CA THR A 112 10.59 -19.94 -13.12
C THR A 112 10.60 -21.46 -12.96
N ALA A 113 10.04 -21.96 -11.85
CA ALA A 113 9.92 -23.39 -11.59
C ALA A 113 9.07 -24.10 -12.63
N TYR A 114 7.90 -23.54 -12.98
CA TYR A 114 7.02 -24.14 -13.98
C TYR A 114 7.54 -24.06 -15.40
N ARG A 115 8.16 -22.93 -15.80
CA ARG A 115 8.75 -22.79 -17.13
C ARG A 115 10.03 -23.59 -17.32
N GLY A 116 10.81 -23.72 -16.24
CA GLY A 116 12.02 -24.53 -16.21
C GLY A 116 11.76 -26.01 -15.92
N ALA A 117 10.51 -26.47 -15.97
CA ALA A 117 10.09 -27.81 -15.58
C ALA A 117 10.94 -28.91 -16.26
N SER A 118 12.15 -29.00 -15.76
CA SER A 118 13.06 -30.12 -15.95
C SER A 118 12.91 -31.03 -14.73
N THR A 119 13.48 -32.21 -14.81
CA THR A 119 13.51 -33.18 -13.71
C THR A 119 14.23 -32.68 -12.42
N ARG A 120 14.71 -31.42 -12.39
CA ARG A 120 15.50 -30.89 -11.27
C ARG A 120 15.03 -29.49 -10.88
N MET A 121 14.35 -29.37 -9.74
CA MET A 121 13.97 -28.12 -9.11
C MET A 121 15.05 -27.63 -8.13
N PRO A 122 15.26 -26.30 -7.98
CA PRO A 122 16.11 -25.78 -6.91
C PRO A 122 15.59 -26.17 -5.53
N PRO A 123 16.45 -26.60 -4.58
CA PRO A 123 16.00 -27.11 -3.27
C PRO A 123 15.17 -26.10 -2.45
N LEU A 124 15.41 -24.80 -2.63
CA LEU A 124 14.73 -23.73 -1.87
C LEU A 124 13.55 -23.10 -2.63
N THR A 125 13.03 -23.76 -3.67
CA THR A 125 11.89 -23.24 -4.44
C THR A 125 10.66 -23.04 -3.55
N ILE A 126 10.31 -24.02 -2.70
CA ILE A 126 9.16 -23.89 -1.80
C ILE A 126 9.31 -22.72 -0.83
N PRO A 127 10.41 -22.59 -0.05
CA PRO A 127 10.63 -21.41 0.79
C PRO A 127 10.60 -20.09 0.03
N ALA A 128 11.03 -20.06 -1.24
CA ALA A 128 11.06 -18.83 -2.03
C ALA A 128 9.67 -18.30 -2.38
N PHE A 129 8.69 -19.19 -2.64
CA PHE A 129 7.36 -18.76 -3.09
C PHE A 129 6.27 -18.74 -1.99
N MET A 130 6.54 -19.27 -0.79
CA MET A 130 5.55 -19.22 0.31
C MET A 130 5.11 -17.77 0.59
N PRO A 131 3.80 -17.47 0.74
CA PRO A 131 3.33 -16.13 1.03
C PRO A 131 3.90 -15.51 2.31
N ASN A 132 4.28 -16.34 3.29
CA ASN A 132 4.89 -15.89 4.54
C ASN A 132 6.42 -15.70 4.46
N ALA A 133 7.05 -16.05 3.33
CA ALA A 133 8.50 -15.89 3.18
C ALA A 133 8.97 -14.44 3.41
N PRO A 134 8.30 -13.39 2.90
CA PRO A 134 8.70 -12.01 3.17
C PRO A 134 8.73 -11.68 4.66
N ALA A 135 7.70 -12.08 5.42
CA ALA A 135 7.63 -11.82 6.86
C ALA A 135 8.76 -12.54 7.61
N ALA A 136 9.00 -13.80 7.29
CA ALA A 136 10.08 -14.58 7.88
C ALA A 136 11.46 -13.98 7.58
N GLN A 137 11.72 -13.54 6.34
CA GLN A 137 12.97 -12.90 5.94
C GLN A 137 13.19 -11.56 6.67
N VAL A 138 12.13 -10.76 6.83
CA VAL A 138 12.19 -9.51 7.63
C VAL A 138 12.50 -9.84 9.09
N ALA A 139 11.81 -10.80 9.70
CA ALA A 139 12.03 -11.18 11.10
C ALA A 139 13.47 -11.67 11.34
N MET A 140 14.01 -12.53 10.46
CA MET A 140 15.40 -12.98 10.54
C MET A 140 16.40 -11.82 10.40
N ARG A 141 16.14 -10.89 9.49
CA ARG A 141 16.99 -9.72 9.26
C ARG A 141 17.01 -8.79 10.47
N GLN A 142 15.86 -8.55 11.08
CA GLN A 142 15.71 -7.65 12.22
C GLN A 142 15.86 -8.34 13.58
N GLN A 143 16.10 -9.65 13.59
CA GLN A 143 16.16 -10.48 14.80
C GLN A 143 14.91 -10.35 15.68
N ALA A 144 13.74 -10.11 15.05
CA ALA A 144 12.48 -10.03 15.73
C ALA A 144 11.98 -11.43 16.13
N GLN A 145 11.66 -11.63 17.41
CA GLN A 145 11.26 -12.91 17.99
C GLN A 145 9.81 -12.89 18.51
N GLY A 146 9.11 -11.77 18.41
CA GLY A 146 7.69 -11.66 18.65
C GLY A 146 6.85 -12.27 17.51
N PRO A 147 5.54 -11.96 17.45
CA PRO A 147 4.65 -12.48 16.40
C PRO A 147 5.16 -12.14 14.98
N VAL A 148 5.20 -13.15 14.09
CA VAL A 148 5.58 -12.99 12.67
C VAL A 148 4.40 -13.46 11.83
N LEU A 149 3.63 -12.53 11.29
CA LEU A 149 2.34 -12.80 10.66
C LEU A 149 2.29 -12.28 9.23
N THR A 150 1.58 -13.02 8.38
CA THR A 150 1.33 -12.64 6.99
C THR A 150 -0.18 -12.59 6.73
N TYR A 151 -0.61 -11.52 6.11
CA TYR A 151 -1.99 -11.29 5.70
C TYR A 151 -2.09 -11.32 4.19
N SER A 152 -2.96 -12.20 3.66
CA SER A 152 -3.22 -12.32 2.24
C SER A 152 -4.71 -12.12 1.98
N VAL A 153 -5.07 -10.89 1.66
CA VAL A 153 -6.44 -10.43 1.35
C VAL A 153 -6.42 -9.52 0.12
N ALA A 154 -5.75 -10.01 -0.92
CA ALA A 154 -5.56 -9.31 -2.20
C ALA A 154 -5.06 -7.85 -2.01
N CYS A 155 -5.73 -6.85 -2.62
CA CYS A 155 -5.29 -5.47 -2.60
C CYS A 155 -5.27 -4.80 -1.21
N ALA A 156 -5.97 -5.36 -0.22
CA ALA A 156 -6.02 -4.82 1.15
C ALA A 156 -4.99 -5.46 2.11
N SER A 157 -4.14 -6.39 1.63
CA SER A 157 -3.25 -7.20 2.49
C SER A 157 -2.40 -6.36 3.43
N SER A 158 -1.70 -5.36 2.92
CA SER A 158 -0.82 -4.53 3.76
C SER A 158 -1.57 -3.51 4.63
N SER A 159 -2.72 -3.02 4.18
CA SER A 159 -3.58 -2.18 5.03
C SER A 159 -4.12 -2.96 6.24
N VAL A 160 -4.50 -4.24 6.03
CA VAL A 160 -4.89 -5.14 7.13
C VAL A 160 -3.68 -5.43 8.04
N ALA A 161 -2.50 -5.69 7.47
CA ALA A 161 -1.28 -5.90 8.26
C ALA A 161 -0.96 -4.71 9.17
N LEU A 162 -1.08 -3.48 8.67
CA LEU A 162 -0.90 -2.24 9.44
C LEU A 162 -1.94 -2.11 10.57
N ALA A 163 -3.20 -2.41 10.28
CA ALA A 163 -4.27 -2.36 11.28
C ALA A 163 -4.05 -3.38 12.41
N GLU A 164 -3.66 -4.62 12.08
CA GLU A 164 -3.39 -5.66 13.08
C GLU A 164 -2.13 -5.36 13.90
N ALA A 165 -1.09 -4.83 13.25
CA ALA A 165 0.10 -4.34 13.93
C ALA A 165 -0.22 -3.22 14.93
N ALA A 166 -1.06 -2.26 14.53
CA ALA A 166 -1.50 -1.18 15.42
C ALA A 166 -2.30 -1.70 16.61
N LYS A 167 -3.15 -2.73 16.41
CA LYS A 167 -3.86 -3.41 17.51
C LYS A 167 -2.89 -4.06 18.48
N ALA A 168 -1.87 -4.76 17.98
CA ALA A 168 -0.88 -5.43 18.82
C ALA A 168 -0.08 -4.43 19.66
N VAL A 169 0.30 -3.27 19.10
CA VAL A 169 0.94 -2.18 19.85
C VAL A 169 -0.04 -1.58 20.86
N ALA A 170 -1.28 -1.27 20.45
CA ALA A 170 -2.27 -0.64 21.31
C ALA A 170 -2.70 -1.53 22.50
N SER A 171 -2.72 -2.85 22.32
CA SER A 171 -3.00 -3.83 23.38
C SER A 171 -1.80 -4.11 24.28
N GLY A 172 -0.60 -3.67 23.90
CA GLY A 172 0.64 -4.00 24.61
C GLY A 172 1.13 -5.44 24.37
N GLU A 173 0.66 -6.12 23.33
CA GLU A 173 1.17 -7.43 22.92
C GLU A 173 2.62 -7.31 22.45
N VAL A 174 2.94 -6.25 21.71
CA VAL A 174 4.31 -5.91 21.28
C VAL A 174 4.63 -4.46 21.65
N ASP A 175 5.91 -4.16 21.83
CA ASP A 175 6.41 -2.80 22.08
C ASP A 175 6.67 -2.07 20.76
N VAL A 176 7.10 -2.83 19.75
CA VAL A 176 7.41 -2.35 18.40
C VAL A 176 6.81 -3.31 17.38
N ALA A 177 6.15 -2.77 16.38
CA ALA A 177 5.72 -3.53 15.20
C ALA A 177 6.40 -3.00 13.93
N ILE A 178 7.07 -3.89 13.19
CA ILE A 178 7.56 -3.64 11.84
C ILE A 178 6.45 -4.12 10.90
N ALA A 179 5.71 -3.18 10.31
CA ALA A 179 4.49 -3.50 9.60
C ALA A 179 4.48 -2.91 8.19
N GLY A 180 3.95 -3.66 7.24
CA GLY A 180 3.89 -3.18 5.86
C GLY A 180 3.45 -4.24 4.87
N GLY A 181 3.95 -4.16 3.66
CA GLY A 181 3.67 -5.17 2.64
C GLY A 181 4.61 -5.10 1.45
N THR A 182 4.54 -6.15 0.65
CA THR A 182 5.40 -6.34 -0.52
C THR A 182 4.68 -7.10 -1.61
N GLU A 183 4.97 -6.79 -2.87
CA GLU A 183 4.44 -7.52 -4.03
C GLU A 183 5.37 -7.41 -5.24
N ALA A 184 5.52 -8.52 -5.99
CA ALA A 184 6.35 -8.61 -7.19
C ALA A 184 5.68 -9.52 -8.23
N LEU A 185 4.65 -9.02 -8.90
CA LEU A 185 3.78 -9.81 -9.79
C LEU A 185 3.93 -9.48 -11.28
N ILE A 186 4.96 -8.71 -11.68
CA ILE A 186 5.18 -8.37 -13.08
C ILE A 186 5.97 -9.50 -13.75
N VAL A 187 5.33 -10.65 -13.86
CA VAL A 187 5.81 -11.84 -14.55
C VAL A 187 4.80 -12.28 -15.62
N PRO A 188 5.25 -12.85 -16.75
CA PRO A 188 4.38 -13.09 -17.91
C PRO A 188 3.09 -13.85 -17.61
N GLY A 189 3.14 -14.93 -16.83
CA GLY A 189 1.95 -15.72 -16.51
C GLY A 189 0.91 -14.96 -15.70
N VAL A 190 1.33 -14.19 -14.72
CA VAL A 190 0.44 -13.36 -13.90
C VAL A 190 -0.14 -12.20 -14.74
N VAL A 191 0.67 -11.53 -15.56
CA VAL A 191 0.19 -10.46 -16.44
C VAL A 191 -0.83 -10.97 -17.46
N LEU A 192 -0.60 -12.15 -18.06
CA LEU A 192 -1.57 -12.79 -18.96
C LEU A 192 -2.91 -13.08 -18.25
N ALA A 193 -2.87 -13.55 -16.99
CA ALA A 193 -4.07 -13.77 -16.21
C ALA A 193 -4.86 -12.46 -15.95
N TRP A 194 -4.18 -11.37 -15.63
CA TRP A 194 -4.81 -10.06 -15.49
C TRP A 194 -5.36 -9.51 -16.80
N GLN A 195 -4.65 -9.71 -17.94
CA GLN A 195 -5.16 -9.37 -19.28
C GLN A 195 -6.45 -10.15 -19.61
N ALA A 196 -6.52 -11.43 -19.23
CA ALA A 196 -7.72 -12.25 -19.42
C ALA A 196 -8.92 -11.73 -18.61
N MET A 197 -8.70 -11.15 -17.44
CA MET A 197 -9.72 -10.51 -16.63
C MET A 197 -10.19 -9.16 -17.17
N GLN A 198 -9.52 -8.58 -18.17
CA GLN A 198 -9.84 -7.29 -18.79
C GLN A 198 -9.90 -6.12 -17.79
N THR A 199 -9.05 -6.16 -16.76
CA THR A 199 -8.97 -5.15 -15.70
C THR A 199 -7.76 -4.21 -15.85
N LEU A 200 -6.80 -4.59 -16.70
CA LEU A 200 -5.65 -3.75 -17.01
C LEU A 200 -6.02 -2.60 -17.96
N ALA A 201 -5.40 -1.45 -17.73
CA ALA A 201 -5.60 -0.26 -18.53
C ALA A 201 -5.20 -0.48 -19.99
N THR A 202 -5.99 0.11 -20.88
CA THR A 202 -5.66 0.21 -22.31
C THR A 202 -5.16 1.61 -22.63
N PHE A 203 -4.20 1.71 -23.56
CA PHE A 203 -3.56 2.96 -23.93
C PHE A 203 -3.06 2.91 -25.37
N ALA A 204 -2.86 4.09 -26.00
CA ALA A 204 -2.21 4.17 -27.29
C ALA A 204 -0.67 4.06 -27.13
N PRO A 205 0.06 3.56 -28.11
CA PRO A 205 1.51 3.53 -28.07
C PRO A 205 2.11 4.93 -27.77
N GLY A 206 3.00 5.00 -26.78
CA GLY A 206 3.59 6.24 -26.27
C GLY A 206 2.79 6.93 -25.15
N GLU A 207 1.61 6.43 -24.78
CA GLU A 207 0.76 6.99 -23.73
C GLU A 207 0.82 6.16 -22.43
N GLU A 208 1.79 5.25 -22.29
CA GLU A 208 1.92 4.33 -21.15
C GLU A 208 1.94 5.06 -19.81
N ALA A 209 2.67 6.17 -19.74
CA ALA A 209 2.80 6.98 -18.54
C ALA A 209 1.45 7.52 -18.03
N ARG A 210 0.46 7.64 -18.92
CA ARG A 210 -0.88 8.17 -18.65
C ARG A 210 -1.97 7.11 -18.72
N ALA A 211 -1.62 5.83 -18.76
CA ALA A 211 -2.56 4.74 -18.92
C ALA A 211 -3.60 4.66 -17.79
N VAL A 212 -3.21 5.00 -16.56
CA VAL A 212 -4.08 4.91 -15.37
C VAL A 212 -4.63 6.30 -15.01
N ARG A 213 -5.95 6.43 -15.05
CA ARG A 213 -6.68 7.70 -14.87
C ARG A 213 -7.84 7.53 -13.90
N PRO A 214 -7.59 7.47 -12.58
CA PRO A 214 -8.67 7.27 -11.59
C PRO A 214 -9.73 8.36 -11.68
N PHE A 215 -10.99 7.96 -11.57
CA PHE A 215 -12.18 8.81 -11.63
C PHE A 215 -12.42 9.54 -12.96
N SER A 216 -11.56 9.35 -13.96
CA SER A 216 -11.74 9.96 -15.29
C SER A 216 -12.82 9.25 -16.09
N SER A 217 -13.52 10.00 -16.94
CA SER A 217 -14.58 9.48 -17.84
C SER A 217 -14.02 8.47 -18.86
N ASP A 218 -12.74 8.57 -19.21
CA ASP A 218 -12.03 7.69 -20.15
C ASP A 218 -11.16 6.61 -19.46
N ARG A 219 -11.34 6.39 -18.15
CA ARG A 219 -10.62 5.34 -17.43
C ARG A 219 -10.92 3.96 -17.99
N SER A 220 -9.93 3.10 -18.03
CA SER A 220 -10.05 1.76 -18.64
C SER A 220 -9.53 0.61 -17.78
N GLY A 221 -8.98 0.90 -16.60
CA GLY A 221 -8.41 -0.08 -15.69
C GLY A 221 -7.11 0.40 -15.05
N PHE A 222 -6.45 -0.47 -14.31
CA PHE A 222 -5.20 -0.18 -13.62
C PHE A 222 -3.98 -0.71 -14.39
N ALA A 223 -2.80 -0.26 -14.02
CA ALA A 223 -1.54 -0.89 -14.37
C ALA A 223 -0.92 -1.53 -13.13
N LEU A 224 -0.25 -2.67 -13.30
CA LEU A 224 0.46 -3.31 -12.20
C LEU A 224 1.63 -2.44 -11.73
N GLY A 225 1.91 -2.49 -10.43
CA GLY A 225 3.13 -1.98 -9.82
C GLY A 225 3.78 -3.08 -8.98
N GLU A 226 5.08 -2.96 -8.74
CA GLU A 226 5.79 -3.79 -7.77
C GLU A 226 6.51 -2.93 -6.76
N GLY A 227 6.78 -3.50 -5.59
CA GLY A 227 7.51 -2.80 -4.53
C GLY A 227 7.19 -3.32 -3.14
N ALA A 228 7.71 -2.61 -2.15
CA ALA A 228 7.45 -2.84 -0.74
C ALA A 228 7.40 -1.51 0.01
N ALA A 229 6.57 -1.43 1.03
CA ALA A 229 6.55 -0.30 1.95
C ALA A 229 6.32 -0.82 3.37
N PHE A 230 7.08 -0.26 4.31
CA PHE A 230 7.03 -0.62 5.72
C PHE A 230 7.03 0.63 6.59
N VAL A 231 6.39 0.52 7.73
CA VAL A 231 6.46 1.50 8.82
C VAL A 231 6.88 0.81 10.11
N VAL A 232 7.46 1.59 11.02
CA VAL A 232 7.66 1.19 12.41
C VAL A 232 6.55 1.83 13.23
N LEU A 233 5.82 1.00 13.97
CA LEU A 233 4.76 1.40 14.88
C LEU A 233 5.20 1.10 16.32
N GLU A 234 4.95 2.04 17.22
CA GLU A 234 5.17 1.90 18.65
C GLU A 234 4.18 2.79 19.43
N SER A 235 4.05 2.61 20.75
CA SER A 235 3.23 3.53 21.52
C SER A 235 3.81 4.94 21.48
N ALA A 236 2.95 5.97 21.44
CA ALA A 236 3.39 7.36 21.46
C ALA A 236 4.18 7.71 22.74
N GLU A 237 3.92 7.01 23.84
CA GLU A 237 4.67 7.13 25.09
C GLU A 237 6.11 6.64 24.93
N ARG A 238 6.29 5.43 24.36
CA ARG A 238 7.61 4.88 24.06
C ARG A 238 8.40 5.76 23.09
N ALA A 239 7.74 6.19 21.99
CA ALA A 239 8.34 7.07 21.00
C ALA A 239 8.88 8.35 21.63
N ARG A 240 8.09 9.00 22.50
CA ARG A 240 8.50 10.19 23.25
C ARG A 240 9.63 9.93 24.24
N ALA A 241 9.55 8.82 24.97
CA ALA A 241 10.56 8.45 25.97
C ALA A 241 11.97 8.28 25.37
N ARG A 242 12.05 7.74 24.14
CA ARG A 242 13.32 7.56 23.42
C ARG A 242 13.69 8.73 22.49
N GLY A 243 12.89 9.80 22.45
CA GLY A 243 13.12 10.96 21.59
C GLY A 243 12.96 10.68 20.09
N ALA A 244 12.13 9.70 19.74
CA ALA A 244 11.89 9.35 18.34
C ALA A 244 11.12 10.45 17.60
N ARG A 245 11.43 10.60 16.30
CA ARG A 245 10.57 11.35 15.39
C ARG A 245 9.24 10.61 15.27
N THR A 246 8.15 11.34 15.33
CA THR A 246 6.81 10.84 15.01
C THR A 246 6.32 11.53 13.74
N TYR A 247 6.06 10.76 12.68
CA TYR A 247 5.54 11.28 11.42
C TYR A 247 4.05 11.57 11.51
N ALA A 248 3.30 10.64 12.09
CA ALA A 248 1.86 10.72 12.31
C ALA A 248 1.45 9.71 13.38
N GLN A 249 0.19 9.76 13.81
CA GLN A 249 -0.45 8.70 14.59
C GLN A 249 -1.34 7.86 13.67
N LEU A 250 -1.26 6.54 13.76
CA LEU A 250 -2.27 5.64 13.22
C LEU A 250 -3.43 5.58 14.23
N ALA A 251 -4.39 6.50 14.04
CA ALA A 251 -5.42 6.83 15.02
C ALA A 251 -6.59 5.85 15.01
N GLY A 252 -6.85 5.20 13.88
CA GLY A 252 -7.97 4.27 13.78
C GLY A 252 -7.93 3.40 12.54
N TRP A 253 -8.71 2.33 12.57
CA TRP A 253 -8.82 1.37 11.49
C TRP A 253 -10.22 0.76 11.42
N GLY A 254 -10.61 0.37 10.20
CA GLY A 254 -11.83 -0.37 9.95
C GLY A 254 -11.57 -1.48 8.94
N ILE A 255 -11.90 -2.71 9.33
CA ILE A 255 -11.82 -3.89 8.46
C ILE A 255 -13.21 -4.50 8.38
N GLY A 256 -13.64 -4.86 7.17
CA GLY A 256 -14.94 -5.49 6.94
C GLY A 256 -14.97 -6.30 5.65
N SER A 257 -16.07 -6.98 5.42
CA SER A 257 -16.30 -7.75 4.20
C SER A 257 -17.61 -7.33 3.54
N ASP A 258 -17.63 -7.31 2.21
CA ASP A 258 -18.85 -7.13 1.42
C ASP A 258 -19.78 -8.34 1.55
N ALA A 259 -19.20 -9.56 1.59
CA ALA A 259 -19.90 -10.84 1.62
C ALA A 259 -20.92 -11.01 0.48
N THR A 260 -20.64 -10.43 -0.69
CA THR A 260 -21.57 -10.42 -1.84
C THR A 260 -21.00 -11.14 -3.06
N HIS A 261 -19.85 -10.73 -3.56
CA HIS A 261 -19.27 -11.26 -4.81
C HIS A 261 -17.74 -11.21 -4.78
N LEU A 262 -17.07 -12.16 -5.47
CA LEU A 262 -15.61 -12.28 -5.45
C LEU A 262 -14.88 -11.07 -6.08
N THR A 263 -15.44 -10.49 -7.13
CA THR A 263 -14.76 -9.43 -7.91
C THR A 263 -15.58 -8.15 -8.07
N LYS A 264 -16.87 -8.14 -7.65
CA LYS A 264 -17.71 -6.94 -7.73
C LYS A 264 -17.73 -6.25 -6.38
N PRO A 265 -17.25 -5.00 -6.29
CA PRO A 265 -17.25 -4.24 -5.04
C PRO A 265 -18.66 -3.83 -4.62
N ASP A 266 -18.83 -3.55 -3.32
CA ASP A 266 -20.11 -3.21 -2.71
C ASP A 266 -20.03 -1.88 -1.93
N THR A 267 -20.87 -0.92 -2.28
CA THR A 267 -20.91 0.41 -1.64
C THR A 267 -21.14 0.33 -0.13
N PRO A 268 -22.17 -0.37 0.37
CA PRO A 268 -22.39 -0.52 1.81
C PRO A 268 -21.22 -1.15 2.56
N GLY A 269 -20.51 -2.11 1.95
CA GLY A 269 -19.34 -2.77 2.55
C GLY A 269 -18.19 -1.79 2.77
N GLN A 270 -17.85 -1.01 1.75
CA GLN A 270 -16.82 0.03 1.83
C GLN A 270 -17.21 1.12 2.85
N ALA A 271 -18.47 1.59 2.82
CA ALA A 271 -18.97 2.58 3.77
C ALA A 271 -18.92 2.08 5.22
N ARG A 272 -19.23 0.80 5.47
CA ARG A 272 -19.08 0.19 6.81
C ARG A 272 -17.65 0.24 7.32
N ALA A 273 -16.66 -0.08 6.46
CA ALA A 273 -15.25 -0.03 6.82
C ALA A 273 -14.79 1.39 7.14
N MET A 274 -15.18 2.39 6.33
CA MET A 274 -14.89 3.81 6.60
C MET A 274 -15.50 4.27 7.93
N ARG A 275 -16.78 3.98 8.18
CA ARG A 275 -17.44 4.32 9.46
C ARG A 275 -16.77 3.64 10.66
N ALA A 276 -16.33 2.39 10.49
CA ALA A 276 -15.61 1.67 11.55
C ALA A 276 -14.27 2.33 11.86
N ALA A 277 -13.51 2.73 10.83
CA ALA A 277 -12.24 3.42 10.99
C ALA A 277 -12.40 4.78 11.69
N LEU A 278 -13.38 5.58 11.28
CA LEU A 278 -13.71 6.87 11.91
C LEU A 278 -14.09 6.70 13.38
N ARG A 279 -14.97 5.73 13.70
CA ARG A 279 -15.31 5.43 15.10
C ARG A 279 -14.10 4.99 15.92
N SER A 280 -13.24 4.16 15.35
CA SER A 280 -11.99 3.72 16.00
C SER A 280 -11.07 4.89 16.31
N ALA A 281 -11.01 5.89 15.39
CA ALA A 281 -10.22 7.10 15.57
C ALA A 281 -10.87 8.16 16.48
N GLY A 282 -12.14 8.02 16.84
CA GLY A 282 -12.91 9.04 17.55
C GLY A 282 -13.14 10.30 16.72
N LEU A 283 -13.18 10.20 15.38
CA LEU A 283 -13.32 11.32 14.45
C LEU A 283 -14.66 11.26 13.72
N ALA A 284 -15.18 12.43 13.37
CA ALA A 284 -16.30 12.58 12.46
C ALA A 284 -15.80 12.75 11.01
N PRO A 285 -16.64 12.48 9.99
CA PRO A 285 -16.25 12.68 8.58
C PRO A 285 -15.67 14.08 8.29
N ARG A 286 -16.23 15.13 8.86
CA ARG A 286 -15.77 16.54 8.70
C ARG A 286 -14.35 16.82 9.23
N ASP A 287 -13.83 15.95 10.08
CA ASP A 287 -12.48 16.11 10.67
C ASP A 287 -11.39 15.60 9.71
N ILE A 288 -11.78 14.88 8.63
CA ILE A 288 -10.89 14.34 7.61
C ILE A 288 -10.74 15.32 6.46
N GLY A 289 -9.53 15.83 6.27
CA GLY A 289 -9.24 16.77 5.19
C GLY A 289 -8.76 16.10 3.89
N TYR A 290 -8.32 14.84 3.94
CA TYR A 290 -7.77 14.14 2.79
C TYR A 290 -8.11 12.66 2.78
N CYS A 291 -8.44 12.14 1.60
CA CYS A 291 -8.62 10.73 1.31
C CYS A 291 -7.62 10.28 0.24
N ASN A 292 -6.69 9.40 0.59
CA ASN A 292 -5.96 8.61 -0.39
C ASN A 292 -6.87 7.44 -0.77
N ALA A 293 -7.53 7.57 -1.91
CA ALA A 293 -8.54 6.64 -2.36
C ALA A 293 -7.93 5.34 -2.89
N HIS A 294 -8.69 4.26 -2.81
CA HIS A 294 -8.33 3.03 -3.51
C HIS A 294 -8.24 3.25 -5.02
N GLY A 295 -9.19 3.93 -5.63
CA GLY A 295 -9.16 4.55 -6.96
C GLY A 295 -8.33 3.80 -7.99
N THR A 296 -8.80 2.63 -8.44
CA THR A 296 -8.04 1.75 -9.35
C THR A 296 -8.20 2.11 -10.82
N ALA A 297 -8.92 3.17 -11.15
CA ALA A 297 -9.29 3.54 -12.52
C ALA A 297 -10.14 2.46 -13.23
N THR A 298 -10.79 1.57 -12.49
CA THR A 298 -11.75 0.63 -13.05
C THR A 298 -13.12 1.28 -13.14
N ARG A 299 -13.90 0.92 -14.18
CA ARG A 299 -15.20 1.55 -14.43
C ARG A 299 -16.16 1.41 -13.26
N ILE A 300 -16.21 0.23 -12.64
CA ILE A 300 -17.13 -0.06 -11.53
C ILE A 300 -16.53 0.37 -10.20
N GLY A 301 -15.24 0.10 -9.95
CA GLY A 301 -14.59 0.31 -8.66
C GLY A 301 -14.64 1.77 -8.21
N ASP A 302 -14.31 2.69 -9.12
CA ASP A 302 -14.25 4.11 -8.81
C ASP A 302 -15.64 4.70 -8.50
N VAL A 303 -16.71 4.24 -9.20
CA VAL A 303 -18.08 4.64 -8.91
C VAL A 303 -18.54 4.13 -7.55
N VAL A 304 -18.24 2.87 -7.23
CA VAL A 304 -18.62 2.26 -5.94
C VAL A 304 -17.91 2.97 -4.79
N GLU A 305 -16.63 3.30 -4.92
CA GLU A 305 -15.89 4.03 -3.89
C GLU A 305 -16.44 5.46 -3.72
N ARG A 306 -16.72 6.17 -4.82
CA ARG A 306 -17.37 7.49 -4.75
C ARG A 306 -18.71 7.43 -4.01
N ASN A 307 -19.53 6.43 -4.31
CA ASN A 307 -20.82 6.26 -3.65
C ASN A 307 -20.65 5.93 -2.16
N ALA A 308 -19.64 5.11 -1.80
CA ALA A 308 -19.33 4.81 -0.41
C ALA A 308 -18.86 6.05 0.38
N LEU A 309 -18.05 6.91 -0.26
CA LEU A 309 -17.68 8.21 0.31
C LEU A 309 -18.92 9.10 0.53
N ALA A 310 -19.82 9.17 -0.46
CA ALA A 310 -21.05 9.94 -0.34
C ALA A 310 -21.97 9.41 0.78
N GLU A 311 -22.02 8.11 0.96
CA GLU A 311 -22.80 7.48 2.04
C GLU A 311 -22.28 7.84 3.44
N VAL A 312 -20.97 8.12 3.57
CA VAL A 312 -20.32 8.43 4.85
C VAL A 312 -20.29 9.93 5.11
N TRP A 313 -19.94 10.74 4.10
CA TRP A 313 -19.80 12.20 4.23
C TRP A 313 -21.06 12.97 3.89
N GLY A 314 -21.94 12.42 3.05
CA GLY A 314 -23.00 13.14 2.36
C GLY A 314 -22.48 13.87 1.11
N ASP A 315 -23.29 13.93 0.06
CA ASP A 315 -22.86 14.51 -1.24
C ASP A 315 -22.33 15.94 -1.14
N ALA A 316 -22.97 16.78 -0.33
CA ALA A 316 -22.55 18.19 -0.16
C ALA A 316 -21.20 18.32 0.55
N ALA A 317 -20.88 17.45 1.51
CA ALA A 317 -19.63 17.51 2.25
C ALA A 317 -18.44 16.88 1.49
N LEU A 318 -18.71 16.17 0.38
CA LEU A 318 -17.62 15.68 -0.49
C LEU A 318 -16.89 16.81 -1.23
N ASP A 319 -17.49 17.97 -1.38
CA ASP A 319 -16.83 19.14 -1.97
C ASP A 319 -15.73 19.71 -1.04
N ASP A 320 -15.74 19.38 0.26
CA ASP A 320 -14.72 19.78 1.25
C ASP A 320 -13.63 18.74 1.44
N LEU A 321 -13.88 17.45 1.07
CA LEU A 321 -12.92 16.36 1.19
C LEU A 321 -12.00 16.33 -0.04
N GLN A 322 -10.72 16.61 0.15
CA GLN A 322 -9.72 16.44 -0.92
C GLN A 322 -9.46 14.95 -1.17
N VAL A 323 -9.54 14.52 -2.43
CA VAL A 323 -9.37 13.11 -2.80
C VAL A 323 -8.31 12.96 -3.87
N SER A 324 -7.40 11.99 -3.73
CA SER A 324 -6.57 11.56 -4.83
C SER A 324 -6.33 10.06 -4.83
N SER A 325 -6.09 9.49 -6.00
CA SER A 325 -5.50 8.16 -6.13
C SER A 325 -4.13 8.28 -6.75
N THR A 326 -3.11 7.96 -5.99
CA THR A 326 -1.71 7.99 -6.42
C THR A 326 -1.32 6.83 -7.33
N LYS A 327 -2.22 5.85 -7.53
CA LYS A 327 -2.04 4.71 -8.45
C LYS A 327 -1.84 5.14 -9.90
N ALA A 328 -2.30 6.34 -10.29
CA ALA A 328 -2.00 6.95 -11.57
C ALA A 328 -0.48 7.06 -11.84
N LEU A 329 0.32 7.17 -10.78
CA LEU A 329 1.75 7.46 -10.86
C LEU A 329 2.63 6.25 -10.56
N HIS A 330 2.26 5.42 -9.59
CA HIS A 330 3.06 4.25 -9.18
C HIS A 330 2.44 2.90 -9.56
N GLY A 331 1.31 2.88 -10.26
CA GLY A 331 0.58 1.66 -10.57
C GLY A 331 -0.09 1.05 -9.32
N HIS A 332 -0.70 -0.10 -9.49
CA HIS A 332 -1.34 -0.85 -8.40
C HIS A 332 -0.40 -1.94 -7.87
N LEU A 333 0.16 -1.74 -6.67
CA LEU A 333 1.09 -2.69 -6.05
C LEU A 333 0.36 -3.86 -5.34
N LEU A 334 -0.92 -4.06 -5.60
CA LEU A 334 -1.74 -5.15 -5.05
C LEU A 334 -1.54 -5.29 -3.53
N GLY A 335 -0.97 -6.42 -3.05
CA GLY A 335 -0.77 -6.68 -1.63
C GLY A 335 0.10 -5.65 -0.90
N ALA A 336 1.00 -4.96 -1.60
CA ALA A 336 1.83 -3.89 -1.06
C ALA A 336 1.15 -2.50 -1.12
N GLY A 337 0.08 -2.36 -1.93
CA GLY A 337 -0.52 -1.06 -2.24
C GLY A 337 -0.93 -0.26 -1.01
N GLY A 338 -1.64 -0.89 -0.08
CA GLY A 338 -2.12 -0.22 1.13
C GLY A 338 -1.00 0.33 2.03
N ALA A 339 0.16 -0.35 2.10
CA ALA A 339 1.30 0.14 2.87
C ALA A 339 2.00 1.32 2.18
N LEU A 340 2.17 1.28 0.84
CA LEU A 340 2.73 2.40 0.11
C LEU A 340 1.84 3.64 0.24
N GLU A 341 0.52 3.46 0.10
CA GLU A 341 -0.48 4.52 0.24
C GLU A 341 -0.57 5.04 1.68
N ALA A 342 -0.35 4.18 2.68
CA ALA A 342 -0.20 4.61 4.07
C ALA A 342 1.02 5.52 4.26
N VAL A 343 2.20 5.13 3.73
CA VAL A 343 3.40 5.99 3.76
C VAL A 343 3.15 7.32 3.05
N ILE A 344 2.50 7.31 1.88
CA ILE A 344 2.13 8.54 1.16
C ILE A 344 1.19 9.41 2.00
N THR A 345 0.17 8.81 2.65
CA THR A 345 -0.79 9.53 3.50
C THR A 345 -0.13 10.12 4.75
N VAL A 346 0.79 9.37 5.37
CA VAL A 346 1.62 9.85 6.50
C VAL A 346 2.48 11.04 6.08
N LEU A 347 3.14 10.97 4.92
CA LEU A 347 3.94 12.07 4.38
C LEU A 347 3.09 13.27 3.99
N ALA A 348 1.87 13.07 3.49
CA ALA A 348 0.93 14.15 3.20
C ALA A 348 0.59 14.95 4.47
N LEU A 349 0.31 14.27 5.58
CA LEU A 349 0.09 14.89 6.89
C LEU A 349 1.35 15.59 7.42
N TYR A 350 2.48 14.89 7.37
CA TYR A 350 3.74 15.41 7.91
C TYR A 350 4.24 16.66 7.17
N ARG A 351 4.14 16.65 5.83
CA ARG A 351 4.59 17.76 4.96
C ARG A 351 3.50 18.79 4.69
N ARG A 352 2.24 18.50 5.05
CA ARG A 352 1.07 19.33 4.73
C ARG A 352 0.95 19.62 3.23
N GLN A 353 1.03 18.55 2.44
CA GLN A 353 0.96 18.57 1.00
C GLN A 353 0.13 17.39 0.51
N LEU A 354 -0.64 17.57 -0.54
CA LEU A 354 -1.49 16.53 -1.11
C LEU A 354 -1.00 16.16 -2.51
N PRO A 355 -0.66 14.87 -2.75
CA PRO A 355 -0.32 14.41 -4.09
C PRO A 355 -1.56 14.42 -4.99
N PRO A 356 -1.38 14.64 -6.31
CA PRO A 356 -2.49 14.78 -7.24
C PRO A 356 -3.21 13.46 -7.53
N SER A 357 -4.48 13.56 -7.93
CA SER A 357 -5.13 12.52 -8.75
C SER A 357 -4.77 12.79 -10.20
N ALA A 358 -3.62 12.23 -10.63
CA ALA A 358 -3.02 12.59 -11.91
C ALA A 358 -3.80 12.03 -13.10
N HIS A 359 -3.61 12.67 -14.27
CA HIS A 359 -4.10 12.26 -15.59
C HIS A 359 -5.63 12.32 -15.76
N CYS A 360 -6.41 12.71 -14.76
CA CYS A 360 -7.85 12.92 -14.90
C CYS A 360 -8.09 14.26 -15.61
N THR A 361 -8.40 14.24 -16.90
CA THR A 361 -8.70 15.44 -17.69
C THR A 361 -10.20 15.82 -17.67
N ALA A 362 -11.06 14.84 -17.49
CA ALA A 362 -12.50 15.01 -17.36
C ALA A 362 -13.05 14.01 -16.33
N ILE A 363 -13.53 14.51 -15.22
CA ILE A 363 -14.12 13.66 -14.18
C ILE A 363 -15.39 12.99 -14.73
N ASP A 364 -15.53 11.68 -14.52
CA ASP A 364 -16.76 10.97 -14.81
C ASP A 364 -17.91 11.56 -13.96
N PRO A 365 -19.06 11.93 -14.54
CA PRO A 365 -20.19 12.45 -13.78
C PRO A 365 -20.64 11.54 -12.62
N GLU A 366 -20.49 10.21 -12.75
CA GLU A 366 -20.76 9.24 -11.69
C GLU A 366 -19.66 9.17 -10.62
N CYS A 367 -18.49 9.76 -10.88
CA CYS A 367 -17.34 9.79 -9.98
C CYS A 367 -17.01 11.21 -9.47
N ARG A 368 -18.00 12.12 -9.45
CA ARG A 368 -17.78 13.51 -9.01
C ARG A 368 -17.24 13.55 -7.59
N LEU A 369 -15.98 13.99 -7.46
CA LEU A 369 -15.22 14.17 -6.21
C LEU A 369 -14.39 15.45 -6.33
N ASN A 370 -13.97 16.00 -5.19
CA ASN A 370 -13.01 17.11 -5.13
C ASN A 370 -11.59 16.56 -5.28
N LEU A 371 -11.21 16.26 -6.53
CA LEU A 371 -9.90 15.68 -6.83
C LEU A 371 -8.78 16.68 -6.67
N VAL A 372 -7.70 16.26 -6.00
CA VAL A 372 -6.47 17.07 -5.93
C VAL A 372 -5.90 17.27 -7.33
N PRO A 373 -5.68 18.53 -7.77
CA PRO A 373 -5.17 18.83 -9.11
C PRO A 373 -3.71 18.42 -9.29
N GLN A 374 -3.26 18.32 -10.54
CA GLN A 374 -1.86 18.15 -10.91
C GLN A 374 -1.25 19.49 -11.34
N PRO A 375 -0.08 19.91 -10.79
CA PRO A 375 0.67 19.24 -9.72
C PRO A 375 -0.07 19.25 -8.39
N GLY A 376 0.45 18.49 -7.40
CA GLY A 376 -0.11 18.45 -6.05
C GLY A 376 -0.13 19.82 -5.35
N VAL A 377 -0.90 19.94 -4.30
CA VAL A 377 -1.16 21.21 -3.62
C VAL A 377 -0.69 21.24 -2.17
N ALA A 378 -0.45 22.44 -1.62
CA ALA A 378 -0.24 22.64 -0.20
C ALA A 378 -1.57 22.49 0.58
N ALA A 379 -1.50 21.92 1.78
CA ALA A 379 -2.63 21.72 2.69
C ALA A 379 -2.24 22.09 4.13
N PRO A 380 -2.01 23.38 4.43
CA PRO A 380 -1.44 23.81 5.71
C PRO A 380 -2.29 23.46 6.93
N ASN A 381 -3.59 23.25 6.74
CA ASN A 381 -4.56 22.94 7.79
C ASN A 381 -4.92 21.44 7.85
N LEU A 382 -4.15 20.57 7.19
CA LEU A 382 -4.42 19.12 7.21
C LEU A 382 -4.06 18.53 8.57
N GLU A 383 -5.05 18.02 9.30
CA GLU A 383 -4.87 17.43 10.63
C GLU A 383 -5.19 15.92 10.66
N ALA A 384 -6.07 15.45 9.78
CA ALA A 384 -6.39 14.04 9.67
C ALA A 384 -6.66 13.62 8.22
N ALA A 385 -6.31 12.37 7.90
CA ALA A 385 -6.47 11.78 6.57
C ALA A 385 -6.85 10.31 6.68
N ILE A 386 -7.48 9.79 5.61
CA ILE A 386 -7.77 8.36 5.47
C ILE A 386 -7.05 7.75 4.27
N SER A 387 -6.76 6.45 4.36
CA SER A 387 -6.27 5.64 3.26
C SER A 387 -7.17 4.42 3.07
N ASN A 388 -7.72 4.27 1.87
CA ASN A 388 -8.68 3.22 1.53
C ASN A 388 -8.01 2.08 0.77
N SER A 389 -8.32 0.84 1.13
CA SER A 389 -7.91 -0.35 0.41
C SER A 389 -9.08 -1.31 0.28
N PHE A 390 -9.60 -1.49 -0.94
CA PHE A 390 -10.74 -2.35 -1.24
C PHE A 390 -10.31 -3.49 -2.16
N ALA A 391 -10.56 -4.72 -1.74
CA ALA A 391 -9.94 -5.88 -2.36
C ALA A 391 -10.95 -6.79 -3.06
N PHE A 392 -10.49 -7.50 -4.08
CA PHE A 392 -11.17 -8.71 -4.53
C PHE A 392 -11.33 -9.69 -3.35
N GLY A 393 -12.44 -10.42 -3.33
CA GLY A 393 -12.90 -11.16 -2.16
C GLY A 393 -13.78 -10.33 -1.23
N GLY A 394 -13.94 -9.02 -1.52
CA GLY A 394 -14.81 -8.12 -0.76
C GLY A 394 -14.22 -7.66 0.58
N THR A 395 -12.92 -7.88 0.83
CA THR A 395 -12.29 -7.33 2.03
C THR A 395 -12.02 -5.84 1.84
N ASN A 396 -12.54 -5.03 2.77
CA ASN A 396 -12.36 -3.59 2.83
C ASN A 396 -11.52 -3.24 4.06
N SER A 397 -10.46 -2.46 3.88
CA SER A 397 -9.62 -1.95 4.97
C SER A 397 -9.43 -0.45 4.81
N VAL A 398 -9.64 0.29 5.89
CA VAL A 398 -9.50 1.75 5.94
C VAL A 398 -8.63 2.10 7.13
N LEU A 399 -7.62 2.92 6.92
CA LEU A 399 -6.73 3.44 7.94
C LEU A 399 -6.96 4.94 8.12
N VAL A 400 -7.00 5.39 9.37
CA VAL A 400 -7.12 6.81 9.72
C VAL A 400 -5.82 7.25 10.38
N PHE A 401 -5.23 8.28 9.83
CA PHE A 401 -4.03 8.90 10.36
C PHE A 401 -4.35 10.30 10.88
N ARG A 402 -3.70 10.68 11.97
CA ARG A 402 -3.72 12.04 12.52
C ARG A 402 -2.31 12.58 12.56
N ARG A 403 -2.21 13.89 12.47
CA ARG A 403 -0.96 14.56 12.71
C ARG A 403 -0.48 14.34 14.15
N ALA A 404 0.84 14.18 14.33
CA ALA A 404 1.49 14.00 15.62
C ALA A 404 1.56 15.29 16.43
#